data_4385aa91a6be806c02d2aa4ae244ec50
#
_entry.id   4385aa91a6be806c02d2aa4ae244ec50
#
_cell.length_a   1.000
_cell.length_b   1.000
_cell.length_c   1.000
_cell.angle_alpha   90.00
_cell.angle_beta   90.00
_cell.angle_gamma   90.00
#
_symmetry.space_group_name_H-M   'P 1'
#
loop_
_entity.id
_entity.type
_entity.pdbx_description
1 polymer ?
#
loop_
_entity_poly.entity_id
_entity_poly.type
_entity_poly.pdbx_seq_one_letter_code
_entity_poly.pdbx_strand_id
1 'polypeptide(L)'
;MRWLMKFEINGKDFFKDGKSIKIISGAVHYFRNMRETWDDIFKKMKAMGLNCVETYCAWNMHEKQPGVFDFSGNLDIAEFIRTAEKNDLMVIVRPGPYICAEWEFGGLPWWIQKNEDMEIRCSNPIYIKHFENYLSKLFDQVRPFLFTNGGPVIMMQCENEYCYY
;
A
#
# COMPACT_ATOMS: atom_id res chain seq x y z
N MET A 1 -7.64 -5.24 -29.36
CA MET A 1 -6.96 -6.27 -28.54
C MET A 1 -6.11 -5.52 -27.52
N ARG A 2 -6.52 -5.44 -26.25
CA ARG A 2 -5.76 -4.75 -25.20
C ARG A 2 -4.64 -5.71 -24.79
N TRP A 3 -3.39 -5.39 -25.10
CA TRP A 3 -2.23 -6.17 -24.63
C TRP A 3 -2.27 -6.13 -23.10
N LEU A 4 -2.34 -7.29 -22.46
CA LEU A 4 -2.21 -7.39 -21.02
C LEU A 4 -0.80 -6.89 -20.66
N MET A 5 -0.74 -5.78 -19.94
CA MET A 5 0.52 -5.28 -19.38
C MET A 5 1.07 -6.35 -18.44
N LYS A 6 2.37 -6.63 -18.55
CA LYS A 6 2.99 -7.76 -17.86
C LYS A 6 4.16 -7.28 -17.02
N PHE A 7 4.08 -7.57 -15.72
CA PHE A 7 5.18 -7.40 -14.79
C PHE A 7 5.61 -8.77 -14.30
N GLU A 8 6.88 -9.10 -14.49
CA GLU A 8 7.40 -10.46 -14.26
C GLU A 8 8.73 -10.43 -13.54
N ILE A 9 9.02 -11.54 -12.85
CA ILE A 9 10.32 -11.85 -12.30
C ILE A 9 10.86 -13.03 -13.12
N ASN A 10 12.04 -12.86 -13.74
CA ASN A 10 12.71 -13.92 -14.45
C ASN A 10 14.16 -14.03 -13.96
N GLY A 11 14.46 -15.14 -13.28
CA GLY A 11 15.73 -15.30 -12.59
C GLY A 11 15.87 -14.25 -11.47
N LYS A 12 16.85 -13.36 -11.60
CA LYS A 12 17.16 -12.29 -10.65
C LYS A 12 16.71 -10.90 -11.11
N ASP A 13 16.07 -10.81 -12.26
CA ASP A 13 15.70 -9.54 -12.89
C ASP A 13 14.17 -9.34 -12.93
N PHE A 14 13.76 -8.08 -12.83
CA PHE A 14 12.37 -7.65 -13.05
C PHE A 14 12.19 -7.26 -14.52
N PHE A 15 11.02 -7.60 -15.07
CA PHE A 15 10.64 -7.25 -16.44
C PHE A 15 9.31 -6.51 -16.44
N LYS A 16 9.27 -5.38 -17.13
CA LYS A 16 8.07 -4.61 -17.42
C LYS A 16 7.82 -4.64 -18.93
N ASP A 17 6.73 -5.26 -19.35
CA ASP A 17 6.37 -5.44 -20.77
C ASP A 17 7.53 -6.01 -21.62
N GLY A 18 8.21 -7.03 -21.08
CA GLY A 18 9.31 -7.73 -21.74
C GLY A 18 10.67 -7.01 -21.71
N LYS A 19 10.76 -5.82 -21.08
CA LYS A 19 12.02 -5.09 -20.90
C LYS A 19 12.53 -5.27 -19.48
N SER A 20 13.80 -5.64 -19.33
CA SER A 20 14.45 -5.67 -18.01
C SER A 20 14.49 -4.29 -17.40
N ILE A 21 14.13 -4.19 -16.12
CA ILE A 21 14.17 -2.95 -15.36
C ILE A 21 14.85 -3.17 -14.01
N LYS A 22 15.41 -2.09 -13.46
CA LYS A 22 15.80 -2.01 -12.05
C LYS A 22 14.79 -1.14 -11.31
N ILE A 23 14.32 -1.61 -10.17
CA ILE A 23 13.45 -0.82 -9.29
C ILE A 23 14.35 -0.06 -8.34
N ILE A 24 14.22 1.28 -8.37
CA ILE A 24 14.88 2.21 -7.44
C ILE A 24 13.74 2.94 -6.73
N SER A 25 13.40 2.45 -5.54
CA SER A 25 12.23 2.91 -4.79
C SER A 25 12.62 3.84 -3.64
N GLY A 26 11.74 4.80 -3.36
CA GLY A 26 11.74 5.57 -2.13
C GLY A 26 10.45 5.37 -1.34
N ALA A 27 10.51 5.44 0.00
CA ALA A 27 9.35 5.32 0.86
C ALA A 27 8.70 6.68 1.10
N VAL A 28 7.42 6.81 0.74
CA VAL A 28 6.58 7.98 1.03
C VAL A 28 5.21 7.49 1.46
N HIS A 29 4.80 7.83 2.68
CA HIS A 29 3.52 7.40 3.22
C HIS A 29 2.50 8.53 3.10
N TYR A 30 1.42 8.31 2.32
CA TYR A 30 0.39 9.32 2.06
C TYR A 30 -0.19 9.90 3.36
N PHE A 31 -0.46 9.07 4.36
CA PHE A 31 -1.05 9.46 5.64
C PHE A 31 -0.13 10.32 6.53
N ARG A 32 1.16 10.45 6.20
CA ARG A 32 2.15 11.31 6.88
C ARG A 32 2.40 12.63 6.18
N ASN A 33 1.92 12.78 4.97
CA ASN A 33 2.16 13.94 4.12
C ASN A 33 0.83 14.59 3.73
N MET A 34 0.80 15.91 3.65
CA MET A 34 -0.37 16.62 3.15
C MET A 34 -0.57 16.30 1.67
N ARG A 35 -1.81 16.06 1.26
CA ARG A 35 -2.18 15.71 -0.12
C ARG A 35 -1.61 16.69 -1.14
N GLU A 36 -1.62 17.98 -0.84
CA GLU A 36 -1.13 19.05 -1.70
C GLU A 36 0.37 18.95 -2.00
N THR A 37 1.13 18.23 -1.17
CA THR A 37 2.58 18.07 -1.31
C THR A 37 2.99 16.84 -2.12
N TRP A 38 2.10 15.87 -2.37
CA TRP A 38 2.45 14.60 -3.01
C TRP A 38 3.06 14.79 -4.40
N ASP A 39 2.50 15.66 -5.23
CA ASP A 39 3.00 15.93 -6.58
C ASP A 39 4.45 16.51 -6.56
N ASP A 40 4.72 17.44 -5.65
CA ASP A 40 6.05 18.02 -5.48
C ASP A 40 7.08 16.97 -4.97
N ILE A 41 6.67 16.14 -4.01
CA ILE A 41 7.50 15.04 -3.50
C ILE A 41 7.86 14.09 -4.64
N PHE A 42 6.89 13.67 -5.46
CA PHE A 42 7.12 12.73 -6.57
C PHE A 42 8.00 13.33 -7.67
N LYS A 43 7.86 14.61 -7.99
CA LYS A 43 8.78 15.32 -8.90
C LYS A 43 10.21 15.30 -8.37
N LYS A 44 10.42 15.52 -7.07
CA LYS A 44 11.74 15.44 -6.43
C LYS A 44 12.30 14.02 -6.48
N MET A 45 11.47 12.99 -6.22
CA MET A 45 11.88 11.59 -6.36
C MET A 45 12.37 11.29 -7.77
N LYS A 46 11.62 11.72 -8.80
CA LYS A 46 12.03 11.57 -10.21
C LYS A 46 13.35 12.28 -10.50
N ALA A 47 13.52 13.50 -10.02
CA ALA A 47 14.75 14.27 -10.20
C ALA A 47 15.97 13.61 -9.54
N MET A 48 15.76 12.85 -8.46
CA MET A 48 16.78 12.02 -7.81
C MET A 48 17.06 10.69 -8.53
N GLY A 49 16.33 10.37 -9.60
CA GLY A 49 16.51 9.15 -10.38
C GLY A 49 15.69 7.95 -9.89
N LEU A 50 14.76 8.12 -8.95
CA LEU A 50 13.85 7.07 -8.52
C LEU A 50 12.79 6.81 -9.59
N ASN A 51 12.37 5.56 -9.73
CA ASN A 51 11.32 5.13 -10.65
C ASN A 51 10.15 4.43 -9.96
N CYS A 52 10.19 4.34 -8.63
CA CYS A 52 9.18 3.68 -7.83
C CYS A 52 8.99 4.41 -6.50
N VAL A 53 7.76 4.42 -6.01
CA VAL A 53 7.42 4.82 -4.64
C VAL A 53 6.80 3.63 -3.92
N GLU A 54 7.17 3.42 -2.65
CA GLU A 54 6.47 2.50 -1.78
C GLU A 54 5.68 3.26 -0.71
N THR A 55 4.54 2.71 -0.32
CA THR A 55 3.75 3.25 0.78
C THR A 55 3.14 2.15 1.64
N TYR A 56 3.22 2.33 2.95
CA TYR A 56 2.37 1.59 3.89
C TYR A 56 0.94 2.09 3.83
N CYS A 57 -0.01 1.24 4.28
CA CYS A 57 -1.39 1.60 4.54
C CYS A 57 -1.68 1.35 6.02
N ALA A 58 -1.88 2.42 6.78
CA ALA A 58 -2.12 2.32 8.22
C ALA A 58 -3.61 2.04 8.48
N TRP A 59 -3.94 0.80 8.88
CA TRP A 59 -5.32 0.38 9.13
C TRP A 59 -6.04 1.29 10.14
N ASN A 60 -5.35 1.66 11.25
CA ASN A 60 -5.92 2.54 12.29
C ASN A 60 -6.31 3.94 11.80
N MET A 61 -5.74 4.40 10.69
CA MET A 61 -6.12 5.68 10.08
C MET A 61 -7.39 5.56 9.25
N HIS A 62 -7.57 4.41 8.58
CA HIS A 62 -8.72 4.17 7.71
C HIS A 62 -9.96 3.68 8.45
N GLU A 63 -9.80 2.97 9.56
CA GLU A 63 -10.90 2.39 10.34
C GLU A 63 -10.76 2.77 11.82
N LYS A 64 -11.06 4.03 12.14
CA LYS A 64 -11.00 4.56 13.52
C LYS A 64 -12.05 3.95 14.44
N GLN A 65 -13.16 3.50 13.87
CA GLN A 65 -14.23 2.76 14.55
C GLN A 65 -14.59 1.52 13.71
N PRO A 66 -14.93 0.39 14.34
CA PRO A 66 -15.25 -0.84 13.63
C PRO A 66 -16.29 -0.62 12.53
N GLY A 67 -15.94 -0.98 11.28
CA GLY A 67 -16.82 -0.90 10.13
C GLY A 67 -16.98 0.49 9.51
N VAL A 68 -16.36 1.53 10.08
CA VAL A 68 -16.41 2.90 9.55
C VAL A 68 -15.08 3.25 8.87
N PHE A 69 -15.09 3.27 7.55
CA PHE A 69 -13.90 3.48 6.73
C PHE A 69 -13.82 4.90 6.17
N ASP A 70 -12.61 5.46 6.17
CA ASP A 70 -12.28 6.76 5.58
C ASP A 70 -11.11 6.62 4.61
N PHE A 71 -11.35 7.00 3.35
CA PHE A 71 -10.34 7.08 2.27
C PHE A 71 -10.36 8.48 1.64
N SER A 72 -10.61 9.53 2.42
CA SER A 72 -10.70 10.91 1.95
C SER A 72 -9.51 11.77 2.37
N GLY A 73 -9.34 12.92 1.70
CA GLY A 73 -8.30 13.89 2.02
C GLY A 73 -6.89 13.29 1.99
N ASN A 74 -6.15 13.38 3.09
CA ASN A 74 -4.81 12.79 3.21
C ASN A 74 -4.83 11.25 3.30
N LEU A 75 -6.00 10.62 3.41
CA LEU A 75 -6.17 9.18 3.42
C LEU A 75 -6.58 8.61 2.05
N ASP A 76 -6.67 9.45 1.02
CA ASP A 76 -7.04 9.07 -0.34
C ASP A 76 -5.86 8.36 -1.06
N ILE A 77 -5.69 7.07 -0.77
CA ILE A 77 -4.66 6.24 -1.40
C ILE A 77 -4.85 6.15 -2.92
N ALA A 78 -6.10 6.18 -3.41
CA ALA A 78 -6.37 6.14 -4.84
C ALA A 78 -5.79 7.37 -5.56
N GLU A 79 -5.97 8.56 -4.98
CA GLU A 79 -5.39 9.79 -5.52
C GLU A 79 -3.87 9.83 -5.35
N PHE A 80 -3.32 9.29 -4.24
CA PHE A 80 -1.88 9.16 -4.08
C PHE A 80 -1.27 8.30 -5.21
N ILE A 81 -1.86 7.14 -5.51
CA ILE A 81 -1.40 6.27 -6.59
C ILE A 81 -1.54 6.97 -7.95
N ARG A 82 -2.65 7.68 -8.21
CA ARG A 82 -2.86 8.44 -9.45
C ARG A 82 -1.83 9.57 -9.61
N THR A 83 -1.48 10.23 -8.51
CA THR A 83 -0.45 11.28 -8.51
C THR A 83 0.94 10.70 -8.78
N ALA A 84 1.25 9.51 -8.25
CA ALA A 84 2.48 8.80 -8.57
C ALA A 84 2.55 8.42 -10.06
N GLU A 85 1.45 7.88 -10.62
CA GLU A 85 1.33 7.53 -12.04
C GLU A 85 1.56 8.74 -12.94
N LYS A 86 0.95 9.89 -12.62
CA LYS A 86 1.13 11.15 -13.34
C LYS A 86 2.60 11.61 -13.39
N ASN A 87 3.38 11.21 -12.41
CA ASN A 87 4.81 11.49 -12.32
C ASN A 87 5.69 10.32 -12.82
N ASP A 88 5.15 9.38 -13.58
CA ASP A 88 5.84 8.19 -14.10
C ASP A 88 6.54 7.36 -13.02
N LEU A 89 5.98 7.26 -11.83
CA LEU A 89 6.43 6.38 -10.78
C LEU A 89 5.61 5.10 -10.74
N MET A 90 6.28 3.97 -10.68
CA MET A 90 5.68 2.71 -10.26
C MET A 90 5.35 2.77 -8.77
N VAL A 91 4.42 1.93 -8.32
CA VAL A 91 3.98 1.93 -6.91
C VAL A 91 4.08 0.52 -6.32
N ILE A 92 4.60 0.45 -5.09
CA ILE A 92 4.54 -0.73 -4.24
C ILE A 92 3.63 -0.39 -3.06
N VAL A 93 2.54 -1.16 -2.90
CA VAL A 93 1.60 -0.98 -1.80
C VAL A 93 1.92 -1.99 -0.69
N ARG A 94 1.98 -1.52 0.55
CA ARG A 94 2.24 -2.35 1.74
C ARG A 94 1.04 -2.26 2.69
N PRO A 95 0.00 -3.07 2.46
CA PRO A 95 -1.29 -2.96 3.13
C PRO A 95 -1.30 -3.37 4.60
N GLY A 96 -0.26 -3.99 5.10
CA GLY A 96 -0.21 -4.54 6.44
C GLY A 96 -0.81 -5.95 6.53
N PRO A 97 -1.59 -6.26 7.59
CA PRO A 97 -2.28 -5.39 8.58
C PRO A 97 -1.39 -4.67 9.58
N TYR A 98 -0.31 -5.30 10.00
CA TYR A 98 0.74 -4.69 10.81
C TYR A 98 1.79 -4.08 9.89
N ILE A 99 2.18 -2.83 10.13
CA ILE A 99 3.14 -2.10 9.30
C ILE A 99 4.41 -1.70 10.04
N CYS A 100 4.47 -1.82 11.37
CA CYS A 100 5.53 -1.27 12.22
C CYS A 100 5.69 0.26 12.01
N ALA A 101 6.62 0.67 11.19
CA ALA A 101 6.78 2.01 10.59
C ALA A 101 6.86 3.16 11.59
N GLU A 102 7.36 2.91 12.83
CA GLU A 102 7.29 3.89 13.93
C GLU A 102 5.90 4.54 14.01
N TRP A 103 4.87 3.70 13.91
CA TRP A 103 3.48 4.11 13.94
C TRP A 103 2.75 3.48 15.13
N GLU A 104 1.80 4.21 15.70
CA GLU A 104 1.03 3.78 16.86
C GLU A 104 0.46 2.37 16.64
N PHE A 105 0.72 1.48 17.58
CA PHE A 105 0.32 0.07 17.58
C PHE A 105 0.63 -0.65 16.25
N GLY A 106 1.74 -0.26 15.58
CA GLY A 106 2.13 -0.80 14.28
C GLY A 106 1.07 -0.67 13.19
N GLY A 107 0.18 0.31 13.30
CA GLY A 107 -0.89 0.57 12.35
C GLY A 107 -2.20 -0.19 12.61
N LEU A 108 -2.23 -1.06 13.62
CA LEU A 108 -3.46 -1.76 14.01
C LEU A 108 -4.43 -0.81 14.73
N PRO A 109 -5.75 -0.94 14.54
CA PRO A 109 -6.72 -0.10 15.23
C PRO A 109 -6.79 -0.44 16.73
N TRP A 110 -6.86 0.59 17.56
CA TRP A 110 -6.93 0.45 19.03
C TRP A 110 -8.10 -0.41 19.52
N TRP A 111 -9.23 -0.40 18.83
CA TRP A 111 -10.44 -1.12 19.21
C TRP A 111 -10.31 -2.66 19.09
N ILE A 112 -9.31 -3.16 18.38
CA ILE A 112 -8.98 -4.59 18.32
C ILE A 112 -8.73 -5.14 19.74
N GLN A 113 -8.11 -4.36 20.62
CA GLN A 113 -7.76 -4.77 21.99
C GLN A 113 -8.97 -4.90 22.92
N LYS A 114 -10.17 -4.48 22.49
CA LYS A 114 -11.39 -4.59 23.32
C LYS A 114 -11.94 -6.01 23.42
N ASN A 115 -11.56 -6.89 22.53
CA ASN A 115 -12.01 -8.28 22.53
C ASN A 115 -10.91 -9.16 23.12
N GLU A 116 -11.15 -9.68 24.34
CA GLU A 116 -10.20 -10.51 25.08
C GLU A 116 -9.89 -11.85 24.37
N ASP A 117 -10.79 -12.33 23.51
CA ASP A 117 -10.62 -13.56 22.72
C ASP A 117 -9.84 -13.33 21.42
N MET A 118 -9.48 -12.10 21.12
CA MET A 118 -8.80 -11.76 19.87
C MET A 118 -7.28 -11.76 20.04
N GLU A 119 -6.64 -12.71 19.41
CA GLU A 119 -5.19 -12.72 19.23
C GLU A 119 -4.83 -12.09 17.88
N ILE A 120 -3.93 -11.12 17.90
CA ILE A 120 -3.50 -10.39 16.71
C ILE A 120 -2.36 -11.11 15.97
N ARG A 121 -2.23 -10.83 14.67
CA ARG A 121 -1.15 -11.33 13.80
C ARG A 121 -1.05 -12.86 13.76
N CYS A 122 -2.17 -13.55 13.88
CA CYS A 122 -2.26 -15.00 13.81
C CYS A 122 -3.56 -15.43 13.13
N SER A 123 -3.81 -16.75 13.06
CA SER A 123 -5.03 -17.32 12.46
C SER A 123 -6.26 -17.26 13.34
N ASN A 124 -6.30 -16.35 14.33
CA ASN A 124 -7.48 -16.14 15.16
C ASN A 124 -8.68 -15.71 14.29
N PRO A 125 -9.84 -16.42 14.33
CA PRO A 125 -10.95 -16.17 13.42
C PRO A 125 -11.55 -14.77 13.53
N ILE A 126 -11.53 -14.19 14.75
CA ILE A 126 -12.06 -12.84 14.99
C ILE A 126 -11.16 -11.82 14.33
N TYR A 127 -9.84 -11.94 14.54
CA TYR A 127 -8.85 -11.08 13.92
C TYR A 127 -8.90 -11.16 12.39
N ILE A 128 -8.92 -12.38 11.83
CA ILE A 128 -8.99 -12.59 10.38
C ILE A 128 -10.21 -11.93 9.77
N LYS A 129 -11.38 -12.07 10.41
CA LYS A 129 -12.62 -11.44 9.92
C LYS A 129 -12.51 -9.91 9.83
N HIS A 130 -11.94 -9.27 10.83
CA HIS A 130 -11.74 -7.81 10.81
C HIS A 130 -10.70 -7.41 9.77
N PHE A 131 -9.61 -8.16 9.69
CA PHE A 131 -8.55 -7.93 8.73
C PHE A 131 -9.04 -8.10 7.28
N GLU A 132 -9.79 -9.15 6.96
CA GLU A 132 -10.40 -9.36 5.64
C GLU A 132 -11.33 -8.22 5.25
N ASN A 133 -12.13 -7.72 6.19
CA ASN A 133 -12.99 -6.57 5.95
C ASN A 133 -12.18 -5.32 5.60
N TYR A 134 -11.13 -5.02 6.36
CA TYR A 134 -10.23 -3.91 6.06
C TYR A 134 -9.56 -4.06 4.69
N LEU A 135 -8.97 -5.22 4.41
CA LEU A 135 -8.33 -5.47 3.12
C LEU A 135 -9.29 -5.33 1.95
N SER A 136 -10.52 -5.84 2.10
CA SER A 136 -11.55 -5.70 1.06
C SER A 136 -11.78 -4.23 0.70
N LYS A 137 -11.94 -3.36 1.71
CA LYS A 137 -12.16 -1.93 1.52
C LYS A 137 -10.95 -1.21 0.94
N LEU A 138 -9.75 -1.55 1.40
CA LEU A 138 -8.51 -1.02 0.86
C LEU A 138 -8.32 -1.45 -0.60
N PHE A 139 -8.57 -2.71 -0.92
CA PHE A 139 -8.40 -3.23 -2.27
C PHE A 139 -9.43 -2.68 -3.27
N ASP A 140 -10.61 -2.29 -2.82
CA ASP A 140 -11.56 -1.54 -3.66
C ASP A 140 -10.94 -0.23 -4.16
N GLN A 141 -10.06 0.42 -3.35
CA GLN A 141 -9.35 1.65 -3.75
C GLN A 141 -8.16 1.34 -4.66
N VAL A 142 -7.41 0.26 -4.42
CA VAL A 142 -6.14 -0.05 -5.10
C VAL A 142 -6.34 -0.83 -6.40
N ARG A 143 -7.33 -1.73 -6.46
CA ARG A 143 -7.57 -2.64 -7.60
C ARG A 143 -7.61 -1.97 -8.97
N PRO A 144 -8.23 -0.77 -9.16
CA PRO A 144 -8.22 -0.10 -10.46
C PRO A 144 -6.82 0.24 -10.98
N PHE A 145 -5.84 0.37 -10.07
CA PHE A 145 -4.47 0.80 -10.36
C PHE A 145 -3.45 -0.35 -10.43
N LEU A 146 -3.90 -1.59 -10.34
CA LEU A 146 -2.99 -2.73 -10.53
C LEU A 146 -2.37 -2.70 -11.92
N PHE A 147 -1.12 -3.12 -12.04
CA PHE A 147 -0.39 -3.13 -13.30
C PHE A 147 -1.13 -3.94 -14.37
N THR A 148 -1.73 -5.07 -13.99
CA THR A 148 -2.57 -5.91 -14.87
C THR A 148 -3.82 -5.18 -15.39
N ASN A 149 -4.26 -4.12 -14.72
CA ASN A 149 -5.37 -3.26 -15.14
C ASN A 149 -4.91 -2.00 -15.86
N GLY A 150 -3.59 -1.85 -16.07
CA GLY A 150 -2.99 -0.71 -16.76
C GLY A 150 -2.50 0.39 -15.83
N GLY A 151 -2.53 0.20 -14.52
CA GLY A 151 -2.07 1.17 -13.52
C GLY A 151 -0.62 0.98 -13.10
N PRO A 152 -0.12 1.80 -12.17
CA PRO A 152 1.28 1.81 -11.75
C PRO A 152 1.63 0.81 -10.64
N VAL A 153 0.65 0.14 -10.01
CA VAL A 153 0.89 -0.77 -8.87
C VAL A 153 1.47 -2.09 -9.36
N ILE A 154 2.77 -2.29 -9.13
CA ILE A 154 3.54 -3.44 -9.62
C ILE A 154 3.66 -4.57 -8.60
N MET A 155 3.61 -4.25 -7.31
CA MET A 155 3.75 -5.23 -6.22
C MET A 155 2.92 -4.83 -5.02
N MET A 156 2.59 -5.83 -4.20
CA MET A 156 2.00 -5.66 -2.88
C MET A 156 2.74 -6.54 -1.87
N GLN A 157 3.06 -6.00 -0.70
CA GLN A 157 3.65 -6.77 0.39
C GLN A 157 2.56 -7.33 1.29
N CYS A 158 2.66 -8.59 1.66
CA CYS A 158 1.80 -9.19 2.68
C CYS A 158 2.52 -9.12 4.03
N GLU A 159 1.87 -8.53 5.04
CA GLU A 159 2.40 -8.36 6.39
C GLU A 159 3.71 -7.56 6.49
N ASN A 160 4.28 -7.41 7.66
CA ASN A 160 5.57 -6.76 7.88
C ASN A 160 6.30 -7.41 9.05
N GLU A 161 7.54 -7.84 8.83
CA GLU A 161 8.42 -8.43 9.85
C GLU A 161 7.75 -9.55 10.67
N TYR A 162 6.91 -10.37 10.03
CA TYR A 162 6.07 -11.37 10.69
C TYR A 162 6.86 -12.38 11.52
N CYS A 163 8.10 -12.66 11.16
CA CYS A 163 8.95 -13.62 11.86
C CYS A 163 9.66 -13.05 13.09
N TYR A 164 9.56 -11.75 13.34
CA TYR A 164 10.34 -11.07 14.39
C TYR A 164 9.50 -10.55 15.56
N TYR A 165 8.17 -10.48 15.40
CA TYR A 165 7.25 -9.95 16.44
C TYR A 165 6.02 -10.84 16.58
#